data_f371986adad6201b2ebcd826f8234c96
#
_entry.id   f371986adad6201b2ebcd826f8234c96
#
_cell.length_a   1.000
_cell.length_b   1.000
_cell.length_c   1.000
_cell.angle_alpha   90.00
_cell.angle_beta   90.00
_cell.angle_gamma   90.00
#
_symmetry.space_group_name_H-M   'P 1'
#
loop_
_entity.id
_entity.type
_entity.pdbx_description
1 polymer ?
#
loop_
_entity_poly.entity_id
_entity_poly.type
_entity_poly.pdbx_seq_one_letter_code
_entity_poly.pdbx_strand_id
1 'polypeptide(L)'
;MSDDDHLVVFTPSGHRGDVSPGTTVLDAARRLGVDIDSVCGGRGICGRCQVEPMFGEFAKHGITADASHLSPPGTVEADYRGRRPLTEDRRLSCTATIRGDLVVDVPAESQVHRQVIRKDIDQGDIELDPVLVLRLVEFGEGDDLLAALGNQWGLTGLELPPDLDIVADGSSLATVAIRDDSQVLAVWPGLRDRALGVAVDVGSTTLAGHLFDLATGTALATAGTMNPQIRFGEDLMSRVSYVMMNPGGEVELTRAVRESLDELIGQLCEEGGTTRDEILELVLVGNPIMHHLLLGLDPTPLGVAPFTLEISEAVDRTATELDLEVHPAARAHMLPCIAGHVGADTAAVVLATRPHEADRVQLVVDIGTNAEIVLSGHGRTLAASSPTGPAFEGAQISAGQRATPGAIERVRIDPETGEPRIRVLGVEPWSDEPGFDEAVAQTGVTGICGSGIIEVVAEMYLAGL
;
A
#
# COMPACT_ATOMS: atom_id res chain seq x y z
N MET A 1 -9.01 -32.71 -0.26
CA MET A 1 -9.97 -32.47 -1.34
C MET A 1 -11.20 -33.25 -0.94
N SER A 2 -12.30 -32.56 -0.66
CA SER A 2 -13.60 -33.22 -0.48
C SER A 2 -14.13 -33.57 -1.88
N ASP A 3 -14.84 -34.71 -2.02
CA ASP A 3 -15.46 -35.13 -3.29
C ASP A 3 -16.53 -34.16 -3.81
N ASP A 4 -16.79 -33.06 -3.10
CA ASP A 4 -17.85 -32.10 -3.38
C ASP A 4 -17.31 -30.71 -3.84
N ASP A 5 -15.99 -30.48 -3.93
CA ASP A 5 -15.43 -29.20 -4.34
C ASP A 5 -15.62 -28.98 -5.86
N HIS A 6 -15.83 -27.73 -6.27
CA HIS A 6 -16.09 -27.33 -7.65
C HIS A 6 -14.92 -26.54 -8.24
N LEU A 7 -14.56 -26.85 -9.48
CA LEU A 7 -13.51 -26.12 -10.20
C LEU A 7 -14.05 -24.78 -10.70
N VAL A 8 -13.40 -23.70 -10.29
CA VAL A 8 -13.71 -22.34 -10.75
C VAL A 8 -12.53 -21.78 -11.53
N VAL A 9 -12.81 -21.16 -12.67
CA VAL A 9 -11.83 -20.51 -13.55
C VAL A 9 -12.24 -19.05 -13.74
N PHE A 10 -11.32 -18.12 -13.46
CA PHE A 10 -11.53 -16.70 -13.70
C PHE A 10 -10.82 -16.25 -14.98
N THR A 11 -11.55 -15.55 -15.85
CA THR A 11 -11.01 -14.91 -17.04
C THR A 11 -11.04 -13.37 -16.85
N PRO A 12 -10.12 -12.62 -17.47
CA PRO A 12 -9.02 -13.05 -18.34
C PRO A 12 -7.77 -13.56 -17.60
N SER A 13 -7.71 -13.48 -16.26
CA SER A 13 -6.51 -13.82 -15.47
C SER A 13 -6.04 -15.28 -15.64
N GLY A 14 -6.98 -16.20 -15.89
CA GLY A 14 -6.72 -17.65 -16.01
C GLY A 14 -6.51 -18.34 -14.66
N HIS A 15 -6.65 -17.63 -13.54
CA HIS A 15 -6.58 -18.20 -12.19
C HIS A 15 -7.71 -19.19 -11.99
N ARG A 16 -7.41 -20.32 -11.37
CA ARG A 16 -8.35 -21.42 -11.18
C ARG A 16 -8.02 -22.26 -9.96
N GLY A 17 -9.03 -22.89 -9.39
CA GLY A 17 -8.87 -23.82 -8.28
C GLY A 17 -10.18 -24.37 -7.80
N ASP A 18 -10.09 -25.35 -6.90
CA ASP A 18 -11.24 -26.01 -6.30
C ASP A 18 -11.80 -25.18 -5.15
N VAL A 19 -13.13 -25.05 -5.14
CA VAL A 19 -13.86 -24.21 -4.20
C VAL A 19 -15.05 -24.98 -3.63
N SER A 20 -15.24 -24.93 -2.32
CA SER A 20 -16.34 -25.63 -1.67
C SER A 20 -17.70 -25.04 -2.05
N PRO A 21 -18.75 -25.89 -2.20
CA PRO A 21 -20.10 -25.44 -2.50
C PRO A 21 -20.60 -24.37 -1.53
N GLY A 22 -21.30 -23.36 -2.05
CA GLY A 22 -21.85 -22.28 -1.25
C GLY A 22 -20.89 -21.12 -0.99
N THR A 23 -19.61 -21.23 -1.39
CA THR A 23 -18.67 -20.11 -1.37
C THR A 23 -19.14 -19.02 -2.33
N THR A 24 -19.05 -17.75 -1.97
CA THR A 24 -19.37 -16.65 -2.89
C THR A 24 -18.30 -16.57 -3.99
N VAL A 25 -18.69 -16.10 -5.18
CA VAL A 25 -17.72 -15.89 -6.27
C VAL A 25 -16.64 -14.89 -5.86
N LEU A 26 -16.98 -13.88 -5.04
CA LEU A 26 -15.99 -12.92 -4.50
C LEU A 26 -14.98 -13.59 -3.57
N ASP A 27 -15.42 -14.47 -2.68
CA ASP A 27 -14.52 -15.17 -1.76
C ASP A 27 -13.66 -16.21 -2.50
N ALA A 28 -14.22 -16.86 -3.53
CA ALA A 28 -13.46 -17.73 -4.42
C ALA A 28 -12.37 -16.93 -5.16
N ALA A 29 -12.71 -15.76 -5.70
CA ALA A 29 -11.74 -14.87 -6.35
C ALA A 29 -10.60 -14.51 -5.41
N ARG A 30 -10.92 -14.07 -4.18
CA ARG A 30 -9.93 -13.73 -3.14
C ARG A 30 -8.97 -14.89 -2.84
N ARG A 31 -9.52 -16.10 -2.64
CA ARG A 31 -8.71 -17.31 -2.35
C ARG A 31 -7.79 -17.68 -3.52
N LEU A 32 -8.22 -17.44 -4.74
CA LEU A 32 -7.48 -17.77 -5.95
C LEU A 32 -6.61 -16.61 -6.47
N GLY A 33 -6.50 -15.52 -5.73
CA GLY A 33 -5.65 -14.38 -6.10
C GLY A 33 -6.20 -13.55 -7.26
N VAL A 34 -7.51 -13.51 -7.43
CA VAL A 34 -8.18 -12.67 -8.43
C VAL A 34 -8.73 -11.43 -7.76
N ASP A 35 -8.24 -10.28 -8.16
CA ASP A 35 -8.63 -9.00 -7.60
C ASP A 35 -9.93 -8.50 -8.26
N ILE A 36 -11.03 -8.61 -7.53
CA ILE A 36 -12.33 -8.03 -7.89
C ILE A 36 -12.60 -6.85 -6.97
N ASP A 37 -12.89 -5.69 -7.57
CA ASP A 37 -13.20 -4.46 -6.83
C ASP A 37 -14.47 -4.64 -5.96
N SER A 38 -14.37 -4.36 -4.66
CA SER A 38 -15.46 -4.57 -3.70
C SER A 38 -15.43 -3.55 -2.57
N VAL A 39 -15.73 -2.29 -2.89
CA VAL A 39 -15.72 -1.14 -1.98
C VAL A 39 -16.57 -1.34 -0.71
N CYS A 40 -17.65 -2.11 -0.80
CA CYS A 40 -18.52 -2.35 0.35
C CYS A 40 -18.16 -3.59 1.17
N GLY A 41 -17.02 -4.24 0.90
CA GLY A 41 -16.62 -5.45 1.62
C GLY A 41 -17.57 -6.64 1.46
N GLY A 42 -18.24 -6.75 0.32
CA GLY A 42 -19.14 -7.90 0.05
C GLY A 42 -20.59 -7.70 0.46
N ARG A 43 -21.00 -6.50 0.87
CA ARG A 43 -22.39 -6.23 1.36
C ARG A 43 -23.45 -6.03 0.27
N GLY A 44 -23.10 -6.17 -1.01
CA GLY A 44 -24.03 -6.04 -2.14
C GLY A 44 -24.55 -4.61 -2.40
N ILE A 45 -23.83 -3.58 -1.92
CA ILE A 45 -24.31 -2.19 -1.94
C ILE A 45 -23.65 -1.38 -3.06
N CYS A 46 -22.33 -1.56 -3.28
CA CYS A 46 -21.56 -0.71 -4.20
C CYS A 46 -21.70 -1.10 -5.67
N GLY A 47 -21.92 -2.39 -5.97
CA GLY A 47 -22.00 -2.93 -7.32
C GLY A 47 -20.70 -2.94 -8.11
N ARG A 48 -19.55 -2.74 -7.45
CA ARG A 48 -18.24 -2.80 -8.09
C ARG A 48 -17.80 -4.22 -8.42
N CYS A 49 -18.25 -5.19 -7.63
CA CYS A 49 -17.91 -6.60 -7.77
C CYS A 49 -18.74 -7.33 -8.85
N GLN A 50 -19.03 -6.66 -9.96
CA GLN A 50 -19.78 -7.29 -11.05
C GLN A 50 -18.91 -8.33 -11.76
N VAL A 51 -19.49 -9.47 -12.05
CA VAL A 51 -18.87 -10.55 -12.82
C VAL A 51 -19.88 -11.09 -13.84
N GLU A 52 -19.37 -11.69 -14.90
CA GLU A 52 -20.18 -12.35 -15.91
C GLU A 52 -19.95 -13.85 -15.84
N PRO A 53 -20.91 -14.61 -15.28
CA PRO A 53 -20.85 -16.07 -15.28
C PRO A 53 -21.01 -16.59 -16.73
N MET A 54 -20.04 -17.40 -17.17
CA MET A 54 -20.03 -17.98 -18.51
C MET A 54 -20.67 -19.36 -18.49
N PHE A 55 -21.65 -19.58 -19.34
CA PHE A 55 -22.33 -20.88 -19.45
C PHE A 55 -22.07 -21.53 -20.82
N GLY A 56 -21.86 -22.85 -20.83
CA GLY A 56 -21.53 -23.60 -22.03
C GLY A 56 -20.46 -24.66 -21.79
N GLU A 57 -19.88 -25.14 -22.89
CA GLU A 57 -18.79 -26.12 -22.87
C GLU A 57 -17.43 -25.42 -23.03
N PHE A 58 -16.57 -25.54 -22.02
CA PHE A 58 -15.24 -24.96 -21.97
C PHE A 58 -14.19 -26.06 -22.04
N ALA A 59 -14.02 -26.66 -23.22
CA ALA A 59 -13.13 -27.80 -23.45
C ALA A 59 -11.68 -27.54 -22.97
N LYS A 60 -11.18 -26.30 -23.09
CA LYS A 60 -9.85 -25.88 -22.60
C LYS A 60 -9.69 -26.11 -21.10
N HIS A 61 -10.75 -26.01 -20.34
CA HIS A 61 -10.75 -26.10 -18.88
C HIS A 61 -11.36 -27.40 -18.36
N GLY A 62 -11.97 -28.19 -19.24
CA GLY A 62 -12.69 -29.41 -18.88
C GLY A 62 -13.99 -29.15 -18.13
N ILE A 63 -14.58 -27.95 -18.28
CA ILE A 63 -15.77 -27.50 -17.58
C ILE A 63 -16.97 -27.47 -18.55
N THR A 64 -18.10 -27.99 -18.09
CA THR A 64 -19.41 -27.71 -18.68
C THR A 64 -20.22 -27.00 -17.61
N ALA A 65 -20.60 -25.74 -17.82
CA ALA A 65 -21.31 -24.92 -16.87
C ALA A 65 -22.68 -24.52 -17.37
N ASP A 66 -23.65 -24.50 -16.48
CA ASP A 66 -24.98 -23.96 -16.72
C ASP A 66 -25.46 -23.08 -15.54
N ALA A 67 -26.63 -22.47 -15.69
CA ALA A 67 -27.17 -21.54 -14.70
C ALA A 67 -27.42 -22.18 -13.32
N SER A 68 -27.52 -23.49 -13.20
CA SER A 68 -27.70 -24.19 -11.92
C SER A 68 -26.41 -24.26 -11.09
N HIS A 69 -25.24 -24.03 -11.73
CA HIS A 69 -23.94 -23.99 -11.08
C HIS A 69 -23.69 -22.71 -10.28
N LEU A 70 -24.62 -21.77 -10.35
CA LEU A 70 -24.61 -20.54 -9.56
C LEU A 70 -25.95 -20.36 -8.85
N SER A 71 -25.95 -19.76 -7.65
CA SER A 71 -27.22 -19.46 -6.96
C SER A 71 -28.05 -18.47 -7.78
N PRO A 72 -29.40 -18.58 -7.75
CA PRO A 72 -30.25 -17.57 -8.34
C PRO A 72 -30.03 -16.21 -7.63
N PRO A 73 -30.36 -15.07 -8.29
CA PRO A 73 -30.30 -13.76 -7.67
C PRO A 73 -31.13 -13.71 -6.38
N GLY A 74 -30.49 -13.30 -5.27
CA GLY A 74 -31.15 -13.13 -3.98
C GLY A 74 -31.76 -11.74 -3.82
N THR A 75 -32.39 -11.50 -2.64
CA THR A 75 -33.04 -10.23 -2.31
C THR A 75 -32.09 -9.03 -2.37
N VAL A 76 -30.86 -9.17 -1.90
CA VAL A 76 -29.83 -8.12 -1.91
C VAL A 76 -29.49 -7.69 -3.36
N GLU A 77 -29.37 -8.65 -4.27
CA GLU A 77 -29.09 -8.35 -5.67
C GLU A 77 -30.33 -7.77 -6.38
N ALA A 78 -31.52 -8.25 -6.03
CA ALA A 78 -32.78 -7.68 -6.54
C ALA A 78 -32.97 -6.23 -6.06
N ASP A 79 -32.68 -5.93 -4.79
CA ASP A 79 -32.71 -4.59 -4.23
C ASP A 79 -31.67 -3.67 -4.88
N TYR A 80 -30.49 -4.20 -5.22
CA TYR A 80 -29.47 -3.47 -5.98
C TYR A 80 -30.00 -3.11 -7.38
N ARG A 81 -30.53 -4.10 -8.12
CA ARG A 81 -31.12 -3.90 -9.46
C ARG A 81 -32.26 -2.87 -9.47
N GLY A 82 -33.02 -2.78 -8.39
CA GLY A 82 -34.08 -1.77 -8.23
C GLY A 82 -33.58 -0.34 -8.06
N ARG A 83 -32.33 -0.17 -7.65
CA ARG A 83 -31.70 1.15 -7.36
C ARG A 83 -30.66 1.57 -8.37
N ARG A 84 -29.97 0.62 -8.99
CA ARG A 84 -28.85 0.87 -9.93
C ARG A 84 -28.89 -0.12 -11.08
N PRO A 85 -28.48 0.28 -12.29
CA PRO A 85 -28.42 -0.62 -13.42
C PRO A 85 -27.40 -1.73 -13.18
N LEU A 86 -27.80 -2.95 -13.43
CA LEU A 86 -26.96 -4.13 -13.52
C LEU A 86 -27.32 -4.85 -14.82
N THR A 87 -26.37 -5.05 -15.71
CA THR A 87 -26.57 -5.73 -16.99
C THR A 87 -27.16 -7.11 -16.79
N GLU A 88 -28.01 -7.58 -17.70
CA GLU A 88 -28.75 -8.84 -17.53
C GLU A 88 -27.85 -10.06 -17.29
N ASP A 89 -26.72 -10.10 -17.99
CA ASP A 89 -25.76 -11.21 -17.91
C ASP A 89 -24.81 -11.11 -16.70
N ARG A 90 -24.86 -10.00 -15.95
CA ARG A 90 -23.97 -9.77 -14.81
C ARG A 90 -24.61 -10.11 -13.49
N ARG A 91 -23.74 -10.53 -12.58
CA ARG A 91 -24.07 -10.87 -11.20
C ARG A 91 -23.16 -10.08 -10.24
N LEU A 92 -23.64 -9.85 -9.04
CA LEU A 92 -22.78 -9.37 -7.95
C LEU A 92 -22.01 -10.56 -7.36
N SER A 93 -20.71 -10.61 -7.56
CA SER A 93 -19.88 -11.73 -7.09
C SER A 93 -19.98 -11.98 -5.58
N CYS A 94 -20.22 -10.93 -4.79
CA CYS A 94 -20.37 -11.01 -3.34
C CYS A 94 -21.69 -11.66 -2.88
N THR A 95 -22.67 -11.80 -3.76
CA THR A 95 -23.97 -12.42 -3.43
C THR A 95 -24.21 -13.73 -4.14
N ALA A 96 -23.52 -13.95 -5.25
CA ALA A 96 -23.62 -15.16 -6.05
C ALA A 96 -22.78 -16.29 -5.46
N THR A 97 -23.40 -17.43 -5.09
CA THR A 97 -22.72 -18.58 -4.51
C THR A 97 -22.55 -19.71 -5.52
N ILE A 98 -21.38 -20.36 -5.48
CA ILE A 98 -20.95 -21.43 -6.37
C ILE A 98 -21.65 -22.74 -5.96
N ARG A 99 -22.15 -23.49 -6.96
CA ARG A 99 -22.88 -24.75 -6.80
C ARG A 99 -22.45 -25.83 -7.76
N GLY A 100 -21.52 -25.52 -8.67
CA GLY A 100 -20.96 -26.42 -9.67
C GLY A 100 -19.76 -25.79 -10.31
N ASP A 101 -19.09 -26.54 -11.19
CA ASP A 101 -17.94 -26.04 -11.95
C ASP A 101 -18.32 -24.80 -12.77
N LEU A 102 -17.49 -23.76 -12.73
CA LEU A 102 -17.88 -22.47 -13.26
C LEU A 102 -16.70 -21.75 -13.94
N VAL A 103 -17.00 -21.07 -15.04
CA VAL A 103 -16.12 -20.09 -15.64
C VAL A 103 -16.72 -18.70 -15.41
N VAL A 104 -15.93 -17.77 -14.88
CA VAL A 104 -16.37 -16.43 -14.52
C VAL A 104 -15.48 -15.42 -15.25
N ASP A 105 -16.07 -14.57 -16.05
CA ASP A 105 -15.38 -13.42 -16.60
C ASP A 105 -15.44 -12.25 -15.62
N VAL A 106 -14.29 -11.62 -15.38
CA VAL A 106 -14.16 -10.41 -14.56
C VAL A 106 -13.98 -9.23 -15.50
N PRO A 107 -15.04 -8.44 -15.72
CA PRO A 107 -14.98 -7.28 -16.61
C PRO A 107 -13.89 -6.29 -16.18
N ALA A 108 -13.29 -5.60 -17.14
CA ALA A 108 -12.21 -4.65 -16.89
C ALA A 108 -12.58 -3.59 -15.83
N GLU A 109 -13.83 -3.12 -15.83
CA GLU A 109 -14.34 -2.15 -14.86
C GLU A 109 -14.56 -2.71 -13.44
N SER A 110 -14.54 -4.04 -13.29
CA SER A 110 -14.63 -4.74 -12.00
C SER A 110 -13.27 -5.23 -11.50
N GLN A 111 -12.22 -5.09 -12.29
CA GLN A 111 -10.86 -5.40 -11.88
C GLN A 111 -10.29 -4.25 -11.05
N VAL A 112 -9.47 -4.59 -10.07
CA VAL A 112 -8.72 -3.58 -9.33
C VAL A 112 -7.60 -3.06 -10.23
N HIS A 113 -7.72 -1.82 -10.68
CA HIS A 113 -6.73 -1.21 -11.56
C HIS A 113 -5.51 -0.72 -10.76
N ARG A 114 -4.31 -0.87 -11.33
CA ARG A 114 -3.09 -0.29 -10.74
C ARG A 114 -3.21 1.22 -10.64
N GLN A 115 -3.07 1.75 -9.43
CA GLN A 115 -3.02 3.19 -9.19
C GLN A 115 -1.73 3.79 -9.76
N VAL A 116 -1.83 5.01 -10.32
CA VAL A 116 -0.65 5.80 -10.67
C VAL A 116 -0.16 6.47 -9.40
N ILE A 117 1.04 6.08 -8.96
CA ILE A 117 1.70 6.67 -7.79
C ILE A 117 2.68 7.70 -8.30
N ARG A 118 2.63 8.92 -7.76
CA ARG A 118 3.61 9.96 -8.09
C ARG A 118 4.98 9.55 -7.57
N LYS A 119 5.98 9.66 -8.42
CA LYS A 119 7.37 9.31 -8.12
C LYS A 119 8.21 10.50 -7.62
N ASP A 120 7.67 11.70 -7.68
CA ASP A 120 8.41 12.90 -7.28
C ASP A 120 8.28 13.10 -5.76
N ILE A 121 9.44 13.18 -5.10
CA ILE A 121 9.54 13.47 -3.66
C ILE A 121 10.07 14.89 -3.53
N ASP A 122 9.33 15.75 -2.86
CA ASP A 122 9.85 17.01 -2.35
C ASP A 122 10.50 16.74 -0.99
N GLN A 123 11.84 16.58 -1.01
CA GLN A 123 12.57 16.25 0.21
C GLN A 123 12.79 17.44 1.13
N GLY A 124 12.58 18.66 0.63
CA GLY A 124 12.94 19.87 1.37
C GLY A 124 14.42 19.91 1.77
N ASP A 125 14.77 20.81 2.67
CA ASP A 125 16.10 20.87 3.27
C ASP A 125 16.16 19.93 4.47
N ILE A 126 16.81 18.76 4.31
CA ILE A 126 17.01 17.79 5.38
C ILE A 126 18.45 17.86 5.86
N GLU A 127 18.65 18.08 7.16
CA GLU A 127 19.94 17.91 7.82
C GLU A 127 20.26 16.40 7.91
N LEU A 128 21.37 16.00 7.30
CA LEU A 128 21.76 14.59 7.26
C LEU A 128 22.36 14.15 8.60
N ASP A 129 21.66 13.24 9.26
CA ASP A 129 22.11 12.55 10.48
C ASP A 129 21.66 11.08 10.41
N PRO A 130 22.29 10.27 9.54
CA PRO A 130 21.87 8.90 9.32
C PRO A 130 22.16 8.03 10.54
N VAL A 131 21.18 7.22 10.93
CA VAL A 131 21.32 6.22 12.01
C VAL A 131 22.34 5.13 11.64
N LEU A 132 22.58 4.89 10.36
CA LEU A 132 23.50 3.91 9.83
C LEU A 132 24.66 4.62 9.12
N VAL A 133 25.88 4.32 9.57
CA VAL A 133 27.10 4.87 8.99
C VAL A 133 28.06 3.76 8.58
N LEU A 134 28.85 4.02 7.50
CA LEU A 134 29.91 3.12 7.06
C LEU A 134 31.27 3.61 7.58
N ARG A 135 32.09 2.68 8.05
CA ARG A 135 33.48 2.94 8.49
C ARG A 135 34.43 1.98 7.78
N LEU A 136 35.33 2.53 7.01
CA LEU A 136 36.44 1.74 6.44
C LEU A 136 37.50 1.56 7.50
N VAL A 137 37.91 0.33 7.74
CA VAL A 137 38.89 -0.03 8.77
C VAL A 137 39.99 -0.92 8.17
N GLU A 138 41.26 -0.69 8.57
CA GLU A 138 42.34 -1.62 8.32
C GLU A 138 42.17 -2.80 9.30
N PHE A 139 41.91 -3.96 8.75
CA PHE A 139 41.54 -5.15 9.51
C PHE A 139 41.96 -6.39 8.73
N GLY A 140 42.83 -7.19 9.30
CA GLY A 140 43.39 -8.39 8.69
C GLY A 140 42.99 -9.68 9.41
N GLU A 141 43.40 -10.81 8.84
CA GLU A 141 43.13 -12.11 9.42
C GLU A 141 43.78 -12.24 10.82
N GLY A 142 42.96 -12.47 11.84
CA GLY A 142 43.40 -12.59 13.24
C GLY A 142 43.39 -11.29 14.03
N ASP A 143 43.03 -10.15 13.41
CA ASP A 143 42.85 -8.89 14.12
C ASP A 143 41.52 -8.85 14.90
N ASP A 144 41.49 -8.09 15.99
CA ASP A 144 40.25 -7.80 16.72
C ASP A 144 39.56 -6.59 16.07
N LEU A 145 38.39 -6.84 15.47
CA LEU A 145 37.58 -5.82 14.78
C LEU A 145 37.23 -4.65 15.72
N LEU A 146 36.82 -4.92 16.94
CA LEU A 146 36.45 -3.88 17.89
C LEU A 146 37.67 -3.04 18.31
N ALA A 147 38.82 -3.67 18.49
CA ALA A 147 40.07 -2.96 18.75
C ALA A 147 40.50 -2.09 17.56
N ALA A 148 40.32 -2.59 16.33
CA ALA A 148 40.63 -1.83 15.11
C ALA A 148 39.69 -0.60 14.96
N LEU A 149 38.39 -0.75 15.18
CA LEU A 149 37.42 0.34 15.18
C LEU A 149 37.69 1.36 16.29
N GLY A 150 38.05 0.89 17.48
CA GLY A 150 38.44 1.75 18.59
C GLY A 150 39.70 2.61 18.28
N ASN A 151 40.72 1.97 17.71
CA ASN A 151 41.97 2.65 17.38
C ASN A 151 41.88 3.64 16.20
N GLN A 152 41.13 3.30 15.18
CA GLN A 152 41.05 4.08 13.95
C GLN A 152 39.94 5.13 13.97
N TRP A 153 38.81 4.85 14.63
CA TRP A 153 37.61 5.69 14.66
C TRP A 153 37.21 6.19 16.05
N GLY A 154 37.88 5.73 17.11
CA GLY A 154 37.52 6.10 18.49
C GLY A 154 36.22 5.48 18.99
N LEU A 155 35.69 4.48 18.27
CA LEU A 155 34.43 3.82 18.61
C LEU A 155 34.65 2.74 19.68
N THR A 156 33.90 2.80 20.76
CA THR A 156 34.00 1.86 21.87
C THR A 156 32.62 1.40 22.34
N GLY A 157 32.57 0.21 22.91
CA GLY A 157 31.29 -0.33 23.43
C GLY A 157 30.32 -0.81 22.32
N LEU A 158 30.84 -1.09 21.12
CA LEU A 158 30.05 -1.62 20.04
C LEU A 158 29.62 -3.07 20.34
N GLU A 159 28.38 -3.38 20.00
CA GLU A 159 27.84 -4.73 20.06
C GLU A 159 28.00 -5.44 18.72
N LEU A 160 28.52 -6.66 18.74
CA LEU A 160 28.61 -7.54 17.58
C LEU A 160 27.44 -8.53 17.61
N PRO A 161 26.71 -8.72 16.50
CA PRO A 161 25.77 -9.82 16.40
C PRO A 161 26.49 -11.17 16.56
N PRO A 162 25.90 -12.15 17.24
CA PRO A 162 26.54 -13.46 17.46
C PRO A 162 26.81 -14.20 16.14
N ASP A 163 26.05 -13.93 15.12
CA ASP A 163 26.14 -14.57 13.80
C ASP A 163 26.74 -13.66 12.75
N LEU A 164 27.52 -12.65 13.16
CA LEU A 164 28.17 -11.72 12.22
C LEU A 164 29.18 -12.47 11.36
N ASP A 165 28.86 -12.54 10.05
CA ASP A 165 29.78 -13.10 9.09
C ASP A 165 30.88 -12.07 8.74
N ILE A 166 32.08 -12.28 9.27
CA ILE A 166 33.25 -11.47 8.95
C ILE A 166 33.95 -12.13 7.76
N VAL A 167 33.52 -11.75 6.55
CA VAL A 167 34.11 -12.26 5.31
C VAL A 167 35.50 -11.66 5.14
N ALA A 168 36.52 -12.41 5.50
CA ALA A 168 37.90 -12.10 5.19
C ALA A 168 38.29 -12.76 3.85
N ASP A 169 38.41 -11.96 2.79
CA ASP A 169 38.88 -12.41 1.47
C ASP A 169 40.40 -12.29 1.29
N GLY A 170 41.14 -12.08 2.40
CA GLY A 170 42.55 -11.76 2.40
C GLY A 170 42.86 -10.27 2.17
N SER A 171 41.83 -9.41 2.10
CA SER A 171 41.97 -7.96 2.09
C SER A 171 42.39 -7.49 3.48
N SER A 172 43.26 -6.48 3.52
CA SER A 172 43.62 -5.77 4.76
C SER A 172 42.66 -4.62 5.08
N LEU A 173 41.60 -4.46 4.29
CA LEU A 173 40.59 -3.43 4.44
C LEU A 173 39.20 -4.05 4.55
N ALA A 174 38.39 -3.57 5.47
CA ALA A 174 36.98 -3.92 5.59
C ALA A 174 36.12 -2.66 5.76
N THR A 175 34.92 -2.69 5.21
CA THR A 175 33.88 -1.68 5.49
C THR A 175 32.92 -2.25 6.51
N VAL A 176 32.71 -1.51 7.58
CA VAL A 176 31.83 -1.88 8.69
C VAL A 176 30.60 -0.96 8.70
N ALA A 177 29.43 -1.54 8.69
CA ALA A 177 28.17 -0.83 8.88
C ALA A 177 27.84 -0.76 10.38
N ILE A 178 27.68 0.45 10.88
CA ILE A 178 27.43 0.71 12.31
C ILE A 178 26.13 1.51 12.43
N ARG A 179 25.21 0.98 13.23
CA ARG A 179 23.92 1.59 13.53
C ARG A 179 23.95 2.21 14.92
N ASP A 180 23.48 3.46 15.01
CA ASP A 180 23.28 4.22 16.26
C ASP A 180 24.56 4.24 17.13
N ASP A 181 25.72 4.36 16.46
CA ASP A 181 27.06 4.33 17.07
C ASP A 181 27.28 3.19 18.11
N SER A 182 26.44 2.18 18.10
CA SER A 182 26.42 1.12 19.11
C SER A 182 26.41 -0.30 18.55
N GLN A 183 25.82 -0.53 17.36
CA GLN A 183 25.63 -1.87 16.82
C GLN A 183 26.36 -2.03 15.47
N VAL A 184 27.19 -3.06 15.37
CA VAL A 184 27.72 -3.50 14.07
C VAL A 184 26.67 -4.37 13.38
N LEU A 185 26.21 -3.98 12.19
CA LEU A 185 25.24 -4.77 11.44
C LEU A 185 25.89 -5.66 10.38
N ALA A 186 26.92 -5.19 9.70
CA ALA A 186 27.58 -5.92 8.62
C ALA A 186 29.07 -5.56 8.51
N VAL A 187 29.84 -6.51 8.00
CA VAL A 187 31.28 -6.31 7.68
C VAL A 187 31.53 -6.88 6.29
N TRP A 188 32.02 -6.06 5.40
CA TRP A 188 32.35 -6.47 4.03
C TRP A 188 33.84 -6.26 3.74
N PRO A 189 34.47 -7.14 2.97
CA PRO A 189 35.85 -6.92 2.51
C PRO A 189 35.91 -5.72 1.56
N GLY A 190 37.02 -4.96 1.67
CA GLY A 190 37.28 -3.81 0.82
C GLY A 190 36.40 -2.60 1.12
N LEU A 191 36.32 -1.68 0.14
CA LEU A 191 35.57 -0.44 0.25
C LEU A 191 34.11 -0.64 -0.23
N ARG A 192 33.16 -0.33 0.65
CA ARG A 192 31.77 -0.05 0.31
C ARG A 192 31.49 1.42 0.58
N ASP A 193 30.89 2.12 -0.36
CA ASP A 193 30.65 3.57 -0.29
C ASP A 193 29.18 3.94 -0.21
N ARG A 194 28.27 2.95 -0.20
CA ARG A 194 26.83 3.14 -0.14
C ARG A 194 26.23 2.44 1.07
N ALA A 195 25.42 3.17 1.81
CA ALA A 195 24.58 2.66 2.89
C ALA A 195 23.11 2.92 2.50
N LEU A 196 22.35 1.89 2.28
CA LEU A 196 21.01 2.00 1.73
C LEU A 196 19.92 1.80 2.79
N GLY A 197 18.90 2.64 2.69
CA GLY A 197 17.68 2.55 3.50
C GLY A 197 16.42 2.68 2.66
N VAL A 198 15.34 2.08 3.14
CA VAL A 198 14.02 2.12 2.52
C VAL A 198 13.02 2.75 3.47
N ALA A 199 12.26 3.75 3.00
CA ALA A 199 11.12 4.30 3.72
C ALA A 199 9.82 3.89 3.01
N VAL A 200 8.84 3.36 3.76
CA VAL A 200 7.55 2.93 3.18
C VAL A 200 6.39 3.47 3.99
N ASP A 201 5.48 4.13 3.29
CA ASP A 201 4.13 4.37 3.77
C ASP A 201 3.26 3.14 3.44
N VAL A 202 2.88 2.42 4.48
CA VAL A 202 2.03 1.23 4.41
C VAL A 202 0.57 1.67 4.53
N GLY A 203 0.09 2.30 3.48
CA GLY A 203 -1.27 2.83 3.41
C GLY A 203 -2.34 1.74 3.31
N SER A 204 -3.57 2.08 3.65
CA SER A 204 -4.70 1.15 3.55
C SER A 204 -5.02 0.74 2.12
N THR A 205 -4.81 1.64 1.16
CA THR A 205 -5.11 1.41 -0.26
C THR A 205 -3.84 1.15 -1.07
N THR A 206 -2.75 1.82 -0.73
CA THR A 206 -1.50 1.85 -1.51
C THR A 206 -0.31 1.75 -0.58
N LEU A 207 0.69 0.96 -0.95
CA LEU A 207 2.03 1.01 -0.37
C LEU A 207 2.89 1.90 -1.26
N ALA A 208 3.54 2.91 -0.68
CA ALA A 208 4.47 3.79 -1.37
C ALA A 208 5.85 3.71 -0.72
N GLY A 209 6.87 3.37 -1.51
CA GLY A 209 8.23 3.12 -1.02
C GLY A 209 9.27 3.97 -1.73
N HIS A 210 10.30 4.33 -0.98
CA HIS A 210 11.43 5.12 -1.44
C HIS A 210 12.73 4.49 -0.99
N LEU A 211 13.69 4.35 -1.91
CA LEU A 211 15.03 3.88 -1.64
C LEU A 211 15.98 5.07 -1.55
N PHE A 212 16.74 5.15 -0.49
CA PHE A 212 17.71 6.24 -0.24
C PHE A 212 19.12 5.72 -0.08
N ASP A 213 20.06 6.49 -0.57
CA ASP A 213 21.44 6.46 -0.09
C ASP A 213 21.51 7.29 1.19
N LEU A 214 21.73 6.63 2.33
CA LEU A 214 21.73 7.26 3.65
C LEU A 214 22.93 8.18 3.86
N ALA A 215 24.03 7.95 3.14
CA ALA A 215 25.23 8.81 3.24
C ALA A 215 25.02 10.17 2.59
N THR A 216 24.18 10.25 1.56
CA THR A 216 23.93 11.48 0.79
C THR A 216 22.53 12.04 0.95
N GLY A 217 21.59 11.27 1.48
CA GLY A 217 20.17 11.61 1.54
C GLY A 217 19.46 11.55 0.17
N THR A 218 20.15 11.05 -0.86
CA THR A 218 19.61 11.02 -2.23
C THR A 218 18.60 9.90 -2.39
N ALA A 219 17.42 10.22 -2.90
CA ALA A 219 16.45 9.21 -3.34
C ALA A 219 16.95 8.55 -4.64
N LEU A 220 17.13 7.25 -4.60
CA LEU A 220 17.62 6.44 -5.72
C LEU A 220 16.48 5.86 -6.55
N ALA A 221 15.38 5.49 -5.90
CA ALA A 221 14.20 4.94 -6.55
C ALA A 221 12.93 5.27 -5.75
N THR A 222 11.80 5.27 -6.44
CA THR A 222 10.47 5.40 -5.85
C THR A 222 9.52 4.44 -6.55
N ALA A 223 8.88 3.58 -5.81
CA ALA A 223 7.90 2.64 -6.33
C ALA A 223 6.64 2.63 -5.47
N GLY A 224 5.57 2.07 -6.03
CA GLY A 224 4.35 1.88 -5.26
C GLY A 224 3.50 0.77 -5.83
N THR A 225 2.74 0.16 -4.95
CA THR A 225 1.84 -0.92 -5.30
C THR A 225 0.52 -0.79 -4.54
N MET A 226 -0.52 -1.43 -5.05
CA MET A 226 -1.78 -1.50 -4.32
C MET A 226 -1.65 -2.43 -3.11
N ASN A 227 -2.26 -2.04 -2.00
CA ASN A 227 -2.32 -2.90 -0.83
C ASN A 227 -3.25 -4.10 -1.10
N PRO A 228 -2.73 -5.33 -1.15
CA PRO A 228 -3.54 -6.51 -1.46
C PRO A 228 -4.60 -6.82 -0.41
N GLN A 229 -4.53 -6.21 0.77
CA GLN A 229 -5.56 -6.34 1.80
C GLN A 229 -6.90 -5.71 1.41
N ILE A 230 -6.96 -4.91 0.34
CA ILE A 230 -8.21 -4.37 -0.22
C ILE A 230 -9.22 -5.49 -0.53
N ARG A 231 -8.74 -6.66 -0.96
CA ARG A 231 -9.57 -7.83 -1.22
C ARG A 231 -10.33 -8.34 0.02
N PHE A 232 -9.83 -8.06 1.23
CA PHE A 232 -10.47 -8.43 2.50
C PHE A 232 -11.36 -7.31 3.05
N GLY A 233 -11.09 -6.07 2.68
CA GLY A 233 -11.86 -4.88 3.06
C GLY A 233 -11.20 -3.62 2.53
N GLU A 234 -11.95 -2.76 1.87
CA GLU A 234 -11.42 -1.54 1.29
C GLU A 234 -11.06 -0.48 2.32
N ASP A 235 -11.86 -0.38 3.37
CA ASP A 235 -11.58 0.49 4.50
C ASP A 235 -11.06 -0.31 5.71
N LEU A 236 -10.50 0.41 6.66
CA LEU A 236 -9.89 -0.16 7.86
C LEU A 236 -10.89 -0.96 8.70
N MET A 237 -12.10 -0.46 8.86
CA MET A 237 -13.15 -1.10 9.66
C MET A 237 -13.65 -2.39 9.01
N SER A 238 -13.68 -2.43 7.68
CA SER A 238 -14.00 -3.66 6.94
C SER A 238 -12.96 -4.75 7.16
N ARG A 239 -11.67 -4.40 7.29
CA ARG A 239 -10.59 -5.34 7.63
C ARG A 239 -10.70 -5.85 9.06
N VAL A 240 -10.95 -4.97 10.02
CA VAL A 240 -11.23 -5.38 11.41
C VAL A 240 -12.43 -6.32 11.46
N SER A 241 -13.51 -5.99 10.75
CA SER A 241 -14.70 -6.85 10.66
C SER A 241 -14.38 -8.20 10.02
N TYR A 242 -13.48 -8.24 9.03
CA TYR A 242 -13.02 -9.49 8.44
C TYR A 242 -12.32 -10.37 9.48
N VAL A 243 -11.38 -9.81 10.26
CA VAL A 243 -10.69 -10.53 11.34
C VAL A 243 -11.69 -11.06 12.38
N MET A 244 -12.64 -10.22 12.81
CA MET A 244 -13.67 -10.63 13.78
C MET A 244 -14.53 -11.80 13.30
N MET A 245 -14.79 -11.88 12.00
CA MET A 245 -15.68 -12.92 11.42
C MET A 245 -14.93 -14.17 10.96
N ASN A 246 -13.60 -14.08 10.77
CA ASN A 246 -12.78 -15.15 10.23
C ASN A 246 -11.62 -15.45 11.19
N PRO A 247 -11.69 -16.51 11.99
CA PRO A 247 -10.58 -16.91 12.86
C PRO A 247 -9.29 -17.12 12.06
N GLY A 248 -8.21 -16.43 12.44
CA GLY A 248 -6.94 -16.42 11.71
C GLY A 248 -6.87 -15.38 10.58
N GLY A 249 -7.90 -14.55 10.42
CA GLY A 249 -7.92 -13.49 9.42
C GLY A 249 -6.80 -12.47 9.58
N GLU A 250 -6.35 -12.22 10.81
CA GLU A 250 -5.18 -11.38 11.10
C GLU A 250 -3.90 -11.94 10.46
N VAL A 251 -3.72 -13.27 10.48
CA VAL A 251 -2.55 -13.94 9.87
C VAL A 251 -2.58 -13.80 8.35
N GLU A 252 -3.76 -13.93 7.73
CA GLU A 252 -3.91 -13.77 6.27
C GLU A 252 -3.61 -12.33 5.84
N LEU A 253 -4.11 -11.35 6.59
CA LEU A 253 -3.86 -9.93 6.33
C LEU A 253 -2.39 -9.56 6.54
N THR A 254 -1.76 -10.05 7.61
CA THR A 254 -0.33 -9.87 7.90
C THR A 254 0.52 -10.42 6.76
N ARG A 255 0.29 -11.66 6.36
CA ARG A 255 1.02 -12.26 5.26
C ARG A 255 0.87 -11.46 3.96
N ALA A 256 -0.36 -11.07 3.62
CA ALA A 256 -0.62 -10.33 2.39
C ALA A 256 0.13 -8.98 2.32
N VAL A 257 0.19 -8.23 3.43
CA VAL A 257 0.92 -6.96 3.43
C VAL A 257 2.42 -7.14 3.43
N ARG A 258 2.95 -8.15 4.13
CA ARG A 258 4.40 -8.44 4.16
C ARG A 258 4.91 -8.91 2.80
N GLU A 259 4.20 -9.82 2.14
CA GLU A 259 4.51 -10.27 0.77
C GLU A 259 4.54 -9.08 -0.20
N SER A 260 3.54 -8.19 -0.14
CA SER A 260 3.49 -7.01 -1.01
C SER A 260 4.58 -5.98 -0.68
N LEU A 261 4.94 -5.84 0.58
CA LEU A 261 6.07 -5.00 1.01
C LEU A 261 7.40 -5.54 0.48
N ASP A 262 7.59 -6.85 0.55
CA ASP A 262 8.79 -7.51 0.04
C ASP A 262 8.91 -7.39 -1.50
N GLU A 263 7.80 -7.55 -2.23
CA GLU A 263 7.75 -7.29 -3.67
C GLU A 263 8.07 -5.83 -4.01
N LEU A 264 7.55 -4.87 -3.24
CA LEU A 264 7.84 -3.44 -3.40
C LEU A 264 9.34 -3.14 -3.22
N ILE A 265 9.97 -3.74 -2.21
CA ILE A 265 11.42 -3.61 -1.97
C ILE A 265 12.19 -4.15 -3.18
N GLY A 266 11.78 -5.28 -3.75
CA GLY A 266 12.37 -5.82 -4.98
C GLY A 266 12.30 -4.83 -6.16
N GLN A 267 11.15 -4.19 -6.37
CA GLN A 267 10.98 -3.17 -7.41
C GLN A 267 11.88 -1.94 -7.16
N LEU A 268 12.00 -1.50 -5.91
CA LEU A 268 12.91 -0.40 -5.55
C LEU A 268 14.37 -0.74 -5.84
N CYS A 269 14.79 -1.99 -5.58
CA CYS A 269 16.14 -2.45 -5.90
C CYS A 269 16.39 -2.45 -7.44
N GLU A 270 15.43 -2.95 -8.21
CA GLU A 270 15.54 -2.98 -9.67
C GLU A 270 15.62 -1.56 -10.25
N GLU A 271 14.74 -0.64 -9.82
CA GLU A 271 14.75 0.75 -10.28
C GLU A 271 16.00 1.52 -9.81
N GLY A 272 16.46 1.26 -8.58
CA GLY A 272 17.65 1.90 -7.98
C GLY A 272 19.00 1.31 -8.44
N GLY A 273 18.99 0.21 -9.21
CA GLY A 273 20.20 -0.48 -9.66
C GLY A 273 21.04 -1.03 -8.50
N THR A 274 20.40 -1.60 -7.49
CA THR A 274 21.01 -2.14 -6.27
C THR A 274 20.50 -3.55 -5.98
N THR A 275 21.03 -4.17 -4.94
CA THR A 275 20.64 -5.50 -4.49
C THR A 275 20.03 -5.44 -3.09
N ARG A 276 19.18 -6.40 -2.76
CA ARG A 276 18.48 -6.48 -1.47
C ARG A 276 19.41 -6.56 -0.26
N ASP A 277 20.59 -7.15 -0.43
CA ASP A 277 21.61 -7.30 0.61
C ASP A 277 22.37 -6.01 0.93
N GLU A 278 22.18 -4.93 0.15
CA GLU A 278 22.71 -3.61 0.46
C GLU A 278 21.76 -2.78 1.35
N ILE A 279 20.52 -3.22 1.55
CA ILE A 279 19.54 -2.56 2.41
C ILE A 279 19.73 -3.00 3.85
N LEU A 280 20.06 -2.05 4.73
CA LEU A 280 20.33 -2.29 6.14
C LEU A 280 19.37 -1.57 7.09
N GLU A 281 18.61 -0.59 6.59
CA GLU A 281 17.65 0.16 7.39
C GLU A 281 16.31 0.28 6.65
N LEU A 282 15.22 0.06 7.36
CA LEU A 282 13.85 0.27 6.87
C LEU A 282 13.11 1.16 7.86
N VAL A 283 12.36 2.13 7.37
CA VAL A 283 11.40 2.90 8.16
C VAL A 283 10.02 2.65 7.59
N LEU A 284 9.13 2.11 8.42
CA LEU A 284 7.80 1.69 8.02
C LEU A 284 6.77 2.50 8.82
N VAL A 285 5.86 3.16 8.15
CA VAL A 285 4.79 3.93 8.76
C VAL A 285 3.43 3.51 8.21
N GLY A 286 2.37 3.82 8.93
CA GLY A 286 1.01 3.56 8.51
C GLY A 286 0.03 3.87 9.64
N ASN A 287 -1.25 3.82 9.32
CA ASN A 287 -2.29 3.99 10.32
C ASN A 287 -2.28 2.86 11.36
N PRO A 288 -2.94 3.01 12.52
CA PRO A 288 -2.85 2.03 13.61
C PRO A 288 -3.21 0.60 13.23
N ILE A 289 -4.21 0.41 12.37
CA ILE A 289 -4.63 -0.94 11.94
C ILE A 289 -3.56 -1.56 11.04
N MET A 290 -3.01 -0.79 10.10
CA MET A 290 -1.92 -1.26 9.24
C MET A 290 -0.65 -1.55 10.03
N HIS A 291 -0.32 -0.71 11.01
CA HIS A 291 0.80 -0.91 11.93
C HIS A 291 0.66 -2.23 12.69
N HIS A 292 -0.52 -2.52 13.27
CA HIS A 292 -0.77 -3.76 14.01
C HIS A 292 -0.73 -4.98 13.08
N LEU A 293 -1.37 -4.93 11.92
CA LEU A 293 -1.36 -6.03 10.96
C LEU A 293 0.05 -6.31 10.42
N LEU A 294 0.87 -5.29 10.18
CA LEU A 294 2.25 -5.48 9.75
C LEU A 294 3.09 -6.18 10.83
N LEU A 295 2.85 -5.87 12.11
CA LEU A 295 3.49 -6.52 13.25
C LEU A 295 2.92 -7.92 13.55
N GLY A 296 1.83 -8.33 12.92
CA GLY A 296 1.15 -9.60 13.19
C GLY A 296 0.28 -9.57 14.45
N LEU A 297 -0.19 -8.39 14.86
CA LEU A 297 -1.04 -8.18 16.01
C LEU A 297 -2.52 -8.16 15.61
N ASP A 298 -3.40 -8.56 16.52
CA ASP A 298 -4.85 -8.50 16.33
C ASP A 298 -5.35 -7.04 16.32
N PRO A 299 -5.92 -6.54 15.20
CA PRO A 299 -6.42 -5.18 15.12
C PRO A 299 -7.82 -5.02 15.73
N THR A 300 -8.46 -6.08 16.21
CA THR A 300 -9.85 -6.06 16.71
C THR A 300 -10.09 -5.00 17.81
N PRO A 301 -9.19 -4.81 18.78
CA PRO A 301 -9.36 -3.76 19.80
C PRO A 301 -9.41 -2.32 19.24
N LEU A 302 -8.87 -2.11 18.05
CA LEU A 302 -8.91 -0.82 17.35
C LEU A 302 -10.25 -0.55 16.66
N GLY A 303 -11.09 -1.57 16.50
CA GLY A 303 -12.42 -1.47 15.89
C GLY A 303 -13.54 -1.12 16.86
N VAL A 304 -13.28 -1.12 18.16
CA VAL A 304 -14.30 -0.93 19.21
C VAL A 304 -13.79 0.07 20.24
N ALA A 305 -14.67 1.01 20.63
CA ALA A 305 -14.30 1.98 21.68
C ALA A 305 -13.84 1.23 22.97
N PRO A 306 -12.73 1.64 23.61
CA PRO A 306 -12.02 2.91 23.46
C PRO A 306 -10.90 2.93 22.40
N PHE A 307 -10.87 2.03 21.42
CA PHE A 307 -9.90 1.96 20.32
C PHE A 307 -8.45 1.79 20.83
N THR A 308 -8.25 0.72 21.56
CA THR A 308 -7.01 0.47 22.32
C THR A 308 -5.89 -0.04 21.39
N LEU A 309 -4.76 0.65 21.43
CA LEU A 309 -3.51 0.19 20.83
C LEU A 309 -2.89 -0.92 21.69
N GLU A 310 -2.43 -1.99 21.10
CA GLU A 310 -1.62 -2.99 21.79
C GLU A 310 -0.17 -2.48 21.97
N ILE A 311 0.34 -1.77 20.95
CA ILE A 311 1.64 -1.10 20.99
C ILE A 311 1.44 0.35 20.53
N SER A 312 1.87 1.32 21.34
CA SER A 312 1.84 2.75 21.03
C SER A 312 3.23 3.32 20.76
N GLU A 313 4.27 2.76 21.36
CA GLU A 313 5.65 3.22 21.26
C GLU A 313 6.26 2.87 19.91
N ALA A 314 7.41 3.48 19.59
CA ALA A 314 8.21 3.08 18.45
C ALA A 314 8.70 1.63 18.58
N VAL A 315 8.76 0.93 17.48
CA VAL A 315 9.12 -0.50 17.45
C VAL A 315 10.32 -0.73 16.54
N ASP A 316 11.34 -1.40 17.04
CA ASP A 316 12.44 -1.94 16.26
C ASP A 316 12.28 -3.45 16.10
N ARG A 317 12.44 -3.95 14.88
CA ARG A 317 12.47 -5.38 14.54
C ARG A 317 13.62 -5.66 13.58
N THR A 318 14.03 -6.91 13.50
CA THR A 318 14.83 -7.33 12.35
C THR A 318 13.92 -7.47 11.12
N ALA A 319 14.46 -7.25 9.93
CA ALA A 319 13.71 -7.46 8.70
C ALA A 319 13.20 -8.90 8.59
N THR A 320 13.96 -9.86 9.11
CA THR A 320 13.61 -11.29 9.14
C THR A 320 12.37 -11.58 9.99
N GLU A 321 12.16 -10.85 11.11
CA GLU A 321 10.94 -10.98 11.92
C GLU A 321 9.69 -10.50 11.19
N LEU A 322 9.87 -9.68 10.15
CA LEU A 322 8.80 -9.19 9.29
C LEU A 322 8.70 -9.95 7.96
N ASP A 323 9.39 -11.09 7.83
CA ASP A 323 9.43 -11.92 6.62
C ASP A 323 9.94 -11.17 5.38
N LEU A 324 10.84 -10.18 5.54
CA LEU A 324 11.40 -9.38 4.45
C LEU A 324 12.76 -9.93 4.01
N GLU A 325 12.91 -10.15 2.71
CA GLU A 325 14.12 -10.68 2.08
C GLU A 325 15.11 -9.56 1.73
N VAL A 326 15.75 -8.96 2.74
CA VAL A 326 16.85 -8.01 2.63
C VAL A 326 18.07 -8.52 3.40
N HIS A 327 19.08 -7.66 3.65
CA HIS A 327 20.22 -8.08 4.47
C HIS A 327 19.74 -8.67 5.83
N PRO A 328 20.20 -9.85 6.25
CA PRO A 328 19.68 -10.51 7.48
C PRO A 328 19.79 -9.67 8.76
N ALA A 329 20.80 -8.80 8.83
CA ALA A 329 20.98 -7.88 9.95
C ALA A 329 20.20 -6.56 9.80
N ALA A 330 19.47 -6.36 8.71
CA ALA A 330 18.71 -5.14 8.49
C ALA A 330 17.69 -4.90 9.59
N ARG A 331 17.54 -3.63 9.98
CA ARG A 331 16.60 -3.19 10.99
C ARG A 331 15.41 -2.50 10.36
N ALA A 332 14.24 -2.81 10.87
CA ALA A 332 12.98 -2.15 10.53
C ALA A 332 12.50 -1.36 11.74
N HIS A 333 12.46 -0.04 11.57
CA HIS A 333 11.97 0.90 12.57
C HIS A 333 10.55 1.34 12.20
N MET A 334 9.64 1.24 13.14
CA MET A 334 8.28 1.77 13.01
C MET A 334 8.09 2.93 13.99
N LEU A 335 7.59 4.05 13.49
CA LEU A 335 7.30 5.21 14.33
C LEU A 335 6.15 4.89 15.30
N PRO A 336 6.04 5.65 16.42
CA PRO A 336 4.97 5.43 17.39
C PRO A 336 3.59 5.77 16.82
N CYS A 337 2.57 5.06 17.28
CA CYS A 337 1.17 5.45 17.07
C CYS A 337 0.75 6.46 18.13
N ILE A 338 0.12 7.56 17.72
CA ILE A 338 -0.27 8.66 18.62
C ILE A 338 -1.55 8.32 19.40
N ALA A 339 -2.51 7.68 18.73
CA ALA A 339 -3.79 7.26 19.32
C ALA A 339 -4.42 6.14 18.47
N GLY A 340 -5.51 5.52 18.93
CA GLY A 340 -6.17 4.40 18.25
C GLY A 340 -6.59 4.64 16.80
N HIS A 341 -6.70 5.91 16.36
CA HIS A 341 -6.98 6.28 14.98
C HIS A 341 -5.97 7.28 14.39
N VAL A 342 -4.90 7.57 15.10
CA VAL A 342 -3.84 8.49 14.67
C VAL A 342 -2.52 7.72 14.72
N GLY A 343 -2.03 7.30 13.57
CA GLY A 343 -0.98 6.32 13.44
C GLY A 343 0.43 6.87 13.31
N ALA A 344 1.32 5.96 12.95
CA ALA A 344 2.74 6.23 12.68
C ALA A 344 2.92 7.07 11.40
N ASP A 345 2.00 6.98 10.44
CA ASP A 345 1.89 7.87 9.28
C ASP A 345 1.75 9.34 9.70
N THR A 346 0.81 9.62 10.60
CA THR A 346 0.63 10.97 11.17
C THR A 346 1.87 11.41 11.97
N ALA A 347 2.51 10.50 12.71
CA ALA A 347 3.76 10.81 13.39
C ALA A 347 4.86 11.23 12.41
N ALA A 348 4.94 10.55 11.26
CA ALA A 348 5.87 10.90 10.18
C ALA A 348 5.54 12.26 9.55
N VAL A 349 4.26 12.57 9.33
CA VAL A 349 3.82 13.89 8.85
C VAL A 349 4.22 15.00 9.83
N VAL A 350 4.04 14.78 11.13
CA VAL A 350 4.45 15.74 12.18
C VAL A 350 5.97 15.92 12.18
N LEU A 351 6.74 14.83 12.02
CA LEU A 351 8.20 14.88 11.94
C LEU A 351 8.66 15.67 10.70
N ALA A 352 8.06 15.42 9.55
CA ALA A 352 8.42 16.05 8.28
C ALA A 352 8.04 17.56 8.25
N THR A 353 6.87 17.92 8.77
CA THR A 353 6.33 19.29 8.69
C THR A 353 6.68 20.16 9.89
N ARG A 354 7.10 19.56 11.00
CA ARG A 354 7.49 20.22 12.27
C ARG A 354 6.55 21.35 12.70
N PRO A 355 5.22 21.16 12.72
CA PRO A 355 4.27 22.23 12.98
C PRO A 355 4.39 22.79 14.40
N HIS A 356 5.00 22.03 15.32
CA HIS A 356 5.24 22.43 16.72
C HIS A 356 6.40 23.42 16.89
N GLU A 357 7.27 23.55 15.90
CA GLU A 357 8.40 24.49 15.89
C GLU A 357 8.02 25.87 15.30
N ALA A 358 6.84 25.97 14.70
CA ALA A 358 6.42 27.20 14.04
C ALA A 358 5.96 28.27 15.04
N ASP A 359 6.34 29.52 14.78
CA ASP A 359 5.93 30.69 15.57
C ASP A 359 4.43 31.02 15.49
N ARG A 360 3.74 30.44 14.49
CA ARG A 360 2.30 30.68 14.23
C ARG A 360 1.51 29.39 14.37
N VAL A 361 0.20 29.53 14.58
CA VAL A 361 -0.71 28.39 14.52
C VAL A 361 -0.67 27.78 13.12
N GLN A 362 -0.43 26.48 13.06
CA GLN A 362 -0.42 25.69 11.82
C GLN A 362 -1.49 24.61 11.88
N LEU A 363 -2.15 24.41 10.75
CA LEU A 363 -3.05 23.30 10.49
C LEU A 363 -2.43 22.45 9.39
N VAL A 364 -2.17 21.18 9.69
CA VAL A 364 -1.74 20.18 8.73
C VAL A 364 -2.89 19.21 8.53
N VAL A 365 -3.23 18.91 7.30
CA VAL A 365 -4.29 17.97 6.93
C VAL A 365 -3.72 16.98 5.94
N ASP A 366 -3.65 15.72 6.35
CA ASP A 366 -3.30 14.59 5.50
C ASP A 366 -4.60 13.97 4.99
N ILE A 367 -4.79 13.97 3.67
CA ILE A 367 -6.05 13.57 3.04
C ILE A 367 -5.87 12.22 2.36
N GLY A 368 -6.50 11.20 2.92
CA GLY A 368 -6.55 9.84 2.37
C GLY A 368 -7.93 9.21 2.55
N THR A 369 -7.99 7.91 2.68
CA THR A 369 -9.20 7.17 3.07
C THR A 369 -9.72 7.62 4.45
N ASN A 370 -8.81 8.01 5.33
CA ASN A 370 -9.08 8.85 6.50
C ASN A 370 -8.36 10.18 6.30
N ALA A 371 -8.80 11.21 6.96
CA ALA A 371 -8.09 12.49 7.03
C ALA A 371 -7.55 12.67 8.45
N GLU A 372 -6.25 12.78 8.56
CA GLU A 372 -5.57 13.12 9.79
C GLU A 372 -5.35 14.63 9.84
N ILE A 373 -5.81 15.22 10.92
CA ILE A 373 -5.81 16.67 11.14
C ILE A 373 -4.90 16.97 12.33
N VAL A 374 -3.82 17.72 12.09
CA VAL A 374 -2.90 18.16 13.14
C VAL A 374 -2.97 19.68 13.27
N LEU A 375 -3.33 20.15 14.45
CA LEU A 375 -3.35 21.58 14.80
C LEU A 375 -2.25 21.85 15.83
N SER A 376 -1.31 22.70 15.49
CA SER A 376 -0.19 23.07 16.38
C SER A 376 -0.10 24.58 16.57
N GLY A 377 0.19 25.00 17.79
CA GLY A 377 0.39 26.39 18.16
C GLY A 377 0.33 26.61 19.68
N HIS A 378 0.90 27.71 20.12
CA HIS A 378 0.93 28.10 21.54
C HIS A 378 1.50 27.02 22.49
N GLY A 379 2.51 26.28 21.99
CA GLY A 379 3.16 25.20 22.75
C GLY A 379 2.30 23.91 22.91
N ARG A 380 1.26 23.77 22.12
CA ARG A 380 0.39 22.56 22.09
C ARG A 380 0.23 22.03 20.68
N THR A 381 0.22 20.72 20.56
CA THR A 381 -0.11 20.02 19.32
C THR A 381 -1.27 19.06 19.61
N LEU A 382 -2.29 19.11 18.79
CA LEU A 382 -3.47 18.26 18.84
C LEU A 382 -3.60 17.53 17.53
N ALA A 383 -3.98 16.26 17.58
CA ALA A 383 -4.25 15.46 16.39
C ALA A 383 -5.62 14.78 16.51
N ALA A 384 -6.28 14.62 15.38
CA ALA A 384 -7.53 13.89 15.24
C ALA A 384 -7.60 13.21 13.88
N SER A 385 -8.28 12.08 13.82
CA SER A 385 -8.61 11.41 12.56
C SER A 385 -10.10 11.55 12.27
N SER A 386 -10.45 11.78 11.03
CA SER A 386 -11.82 11.85 10.52
C SER A 386 -12.00 10.89 9.36
N PRO A 387 -12.99 10.00 9.39
CA PRO A 387 -13.25 9.14 8.25
C PRO A 387 -13.78 9.99 7.09
N THR A 388 -13.00 10.12 6.02
CA THR A 388 -13.41 10.77 4.78
C THR A 388 -14.17 9.78 3.88
N GLY A 389 -13.95 8.50 4.10
CA GLY A 389 -14.46 7.42 3.27
C GLY A 389 -13.77 7.37 1.90
N PRO A 390 -14.09 6.38 1.07
CA PRO A 390 -13.43 6.18 -0.21
C PRO A 390 -13.92 7.17 -1.31
N ALA A 391 -14.71 8.18 -0.96
CA ALA A 391 -15.21 9.18 -1.90
C ALA A 391 -14.06 10.00 -2.53
N PHE A 392 -13.05 10.37 -1.74
CA PHE A 392 -11.85 11.06 -2.25
C PHE A 392 -10.93 10.15 -3.07
N GLU A 393 -11.16 8.85 -3.07
CA GLU A 393 -10.52 7.90 -3.98
C GLU A 393 -11.40 7.60 -5.20
N GLY A 394 -12.46 8.37 -5.41
CA GLY A 394 -13.41 8.22 -6.52
C GLY A 394 -14.45 7.13 -6.32
N ALA A 395 -14.46 6.44 -5.17
CA ALA A 395 -15.47 5.45 -4.86
C ALA A 395 -16.79 6.09 -4.42
N GLN A 396 -17.92 5.41 -4.70
CA GLN A 396 -19.28 5.86 -4.35
C GLN A 396 -19.79 7.10 -5.12
N ILE A 397 -19.02 7.63 -6.07
CA ILE A 397 -19.42 8.68 -7.00
C ILE A 397 -19.72 8.04 -8.35
N SER A 398 -20.82 8.44 -9.01
CA SER A 398 -21.31 7.75 -10.22
C SER A 398 -20.30 7.74 -11.38
N ALA A 399 -19.46 8.78 -11.50
CA ALA A 399 -18.37 8.87 -12.46
C ALA A 399 -16.99 8.80 -11.78
N GLY A 400 -16.96 8.45 -10.49
CA GLY A 400 -15.72 8.37 -9.71
C GLY A 400 -14.92 7.12 -10.02
N GLN A 401 -13.61 7.27 -10.07
CA GLN A 401 -12.67 6.15 -10.16
C GLN A 401 -11.38 6.46 -9.41
N ARG A 402 -10.56 5.42 -9.20
CA ARG A 402 -9.21 5.61 -8.66
C ARG A 402 -8.32 6.36 -9.64
N ALA A 403 -7.21 6.89 -9.15
CA ALA A 403 -6.19 7.59 -9.94
C ALA A 403 -5.44 6.59 -10.85
N THR A 404 -6.08 6.24 -11.97
CA THR A 404 -5.55 5.34 -13.01
C THR A 404 -5.53 6.04 -14.37
N PRO A 405 -4.79 5.57 -15.37
CA PRO A 405 -4.85 6.14 -16.71
C PRO A 405 -6.29 6.26 -17.20
N GLY A 406 -6.63 7.43 -17.76
CA GLY A 406 -8.00 7.76 -18.19
C GLY A 406 -8.83 8.53 -17.14
N ALA A 407 -8.38 8.63 -15.89
CA ALA A 407 -9.07 9.43 -14.88
C ALA A 407 -8.79 10.92 -15.04
N ILE A 408 -9.83 11.75 -14.95
CA ILE A 408 -9.68 13.20 -14.82
C ILE A 408 -9.02 13.49 -13.47
N GLU A 409 -7.81 14.02 -13.49
CA GLU A 409 -7.03 14.35 -12.30
C GLU A 409 -7.15 15.83 -11.93
N ARG A 410 -7.19 16.71 -12.92
CA ARG A 410 -7.24 18.15 -12.71
C ARG A 410 -8.33 18.79 -13.52
N VAL A 411 -8.90 19.84 -12.95
CA VAL A 411 -9.96 20.66 -13.58
C VAL A 411 -9.61 22.13 -13.39
N ARG A 412 -9.87 22.94 -14.42
CA ARG A 412 -9.85 24.40 -14.32
C ARG A 412 -11.12 24.90 -15.02
N ILE A 413 -11.79 25.88 -14.44
CA ILE A 413 -13.00 26.48 -15.00
C ILE A 413 -12.72 27.94 -15.31
N ASP A 414 -12.97 28.34 -16.54
CA ASP A 414 -12.90 29.73 -16.94
C ASP A 414 -14.02 30.53 -16.24
N PRO A 415 -13.69 31.55 -15.42
CA PRO A 415 -14.70 32.27 -14.64
C PRO A 415 -15.63 33.16 -15.49
N GLU A 416 -15.26 33.48 -16.75
CA GLU A 416 -16.08 34.32 -17.63
C GLU A 416 -17.03 33.49 -18.47
N THR A 417 -16.58 32.32 -18.95
CA THR A 417 -17.36 31.45 -19.84
C THR A 417 -18.01 30.28 -19.13
N GLY A 418 -17.49 29.85 -17.96
CA GLY A 418 -17.92 28.64 -17.29
C GLY A 418 -17.39 27.36 -17.94
N GLU A 419 -16.54 27.46 -18.96
CA GLU A 419 -16.03 26.29 -19.70
C GLU A 419 -14.93 25.57 -18.89
N PRO A 420 -15.06 24.25 -18.70
CA PRO A 420 -14.03 23.48 -18.02
C PRO A 420 -12.92 23.05 -18.99
N ARG A 421 -11.69 23.07 -18.53
CA ARG A 421 -10.58 22.30 -19.12
C ARG A 421 -10.07 21.26 -18.14
N ILE A 422 -9.72 20.12 -18.65
CA ILE A 422 -9.36 18.96 -17.83
C ILE A 422 -7.99 18.42 -18.21
N ARG A 423 -7.34 17.81 -17.23
CA ARG A 423 -6.16 16.97 -17.42
C ARG A 423 -6.48 15.55 -17.02
N VAL A 424 -6.07 14.60 -17.87
CA VAL A 424 -6.35 13.18 -17.71
C VAL A 424 -5.05 12.46 -17.38
N LEU A 425 -5.07 11.56 -16.42
CA LEU A 425 -3.91 10.73 -16.09
C LEU A 425 -3.48 9.88 -17.30
N GLY A 426 -2.18 9.90 -17.59
CA GLY A 426 -1.60 9.24 -18.74
C GLY A 426 -1.69 10.05 -20.06
N VAL A 427 -2.21 11.29 -20.00
CA VAL A 427 -2.33 12.23 -21.12
C VAL A 427 -1.64 13.54 -20.72
N GLU A 428 -0.60 13.96 -21.46
CA GLU A 428 0.16 15.16 -21.09
C GLU A 428 -0.55 16.49 -21.40
N PRO A 429 -1.15 16.70 -22.62
CA PRO A 429 -1.83 17.97 -22.90
C PRO A 429 -3.13 18.11 -22.10
N TRP A 430 -3.52 19.37 -21.84
CA TRP A 430 -4.84 19.72 -21.37
C TRP A 430 -5.89 19.58 -22.48
N SER A 431 -7.17 19.48 -22.11
CA SER A 431 -8.26 19.30 -23.07
C SER A 431 -8.44 20.43 -24.08
N ASP A 432 -7.89 21.61 -23.81
CA ASP A 432 -7.90 22.78 -24.68
C ASP A 432 -6.58 22.94 -25.47
N GLU A 433 -5.63 22.04 -25.33
CA GLU A 433 -4.34 22.07 -26.01
C GLU A 433 -4.30 21.15 -27.25
N PRO A 434 -3.48 21.49 -28.26
CA PRO A 434 -3.30 20.64 -29.44
C PRO A 434 -2.74 19.26 -29.06
N GLY A 435 -3.29 18.20 -29.68
CA GLY A 435 -2.85 16.82 -29.49
C GLY A 435 -3.58 16.08 -28.36
N PHE A 436 -4.50 16.73 -27.63
CA PHE A 436 -5.28 16.08 -26.58
C PHE A 436 -6.15 14.94 -27.16
N ASP A 437 -6.89 15.21 -28.24
CA ASP A 437 -7.80 14.23 -28.85
C ASP A 437 -7.07 12.96 -29.31
N GLU A 438 -5.86 13.13 -29.89
CA GLU A 438 -5.05 11.99 -30.32
C GLU A 438 -4.48 11.21 -29.11
N ALA A 439 -4.02 11.92 -28.08
CA ALA A 439 -3.46 11.30 -26.89
C ALA A 439 -4.55 10.58 -26.05
N VAL A 440 -5.72 11.21 -25.90
CA VAL A 440 -6.82 10.62 -25.14
C VAL A 440 -7.50 9.47 -25.87
N ALA A 441 -7.42 9.41 -27.21
CA ALA A 441 -8.00 8.31 -27.99
C ALA A 441 -7.43 6.93 -27.62
N GLN A 442 -6.21 6.86 -27.09
CA GLN A 442 -5.57 5.61 -26.67
C GLN A 442 -5.99 5.18 -25.25
N THR A 443 -6.24 6.15 -24.36
CA THR A 443 -6.51 5.92 -22.95
C THR A 443 -8.02 6.00 -22.63
N GLY A 444 -8.75 6.86 -23.34
CA GLY A 444 -10.10 7.24 -23.02
C GLY A 444 -10.20 8.21 -21.83
N VAL A 445 -11.38 8.82 -21.66
CA VAL A 445 -11.77 9.48 -20.40
C VAL A 445 -12.74 8.55 -19.70
N THR A 446 -12.29 7.90 -18.64
CA THR A 446 -13.02 6.79 -18.02
C THR A 446 -13.76 7.17 -16.75
N GLY A 447 -13.36 8.30 -16.11
CA GLY A 447 -13.98 8.82 -14.90
C GLY A 447 -13.19 9.97 -14.30
N ILE A 448 -13.47 10.30 -13.04
CA ILE A 448 -12.80 11.36 -12.29
C ILE A 448 -12.21 10.79 -10.99
N CYS A 449 -10.94 11.05 -10.70
CA CYS A 449 -10.32 10.62 -9.45
C CYS A 449 -10.53 11.62 -8.32
N GLY A 450 -10.11 11.28 -7.11
CA GLY A 450 -10.32 12.08 -5.92
C GLY A 450 -9.79 13.51 -6.03
N SER A 451 -8.58 13.71 -6.57
CA SER A 451 -8.03 15.05 -6.79
C SER A 451 -8.88 15.87 -7.78
N GLY A 452 -9.34 15.24 -8.86
CA GLY A 452 -10.25 15.89 -9.80
C GLY A 452 -11.58 16.29 -9.17
N ILE A 453 -12.13 15.46 -8.28
CA ILE A 453 -13.37 15.75 -7.54
C ILE A 453 -13.20 16.98 -6.63
N ILE A 454 -12.08 17.04 -5.89
CA ILE A 454 -11.78 18.17 -5.03
C ILE A 454 -11.60 19.44 -5.87
N GLU A 455 -10.83 19.36 -6.97
CA GLU A 455 -10.58 20.52 -7.83
C GLU A 455 -11.86 21.01 -8.51
N VAL A 456 -12.72 20.14 -9.04
CA VAL A 456 -13.94 20.60 -9.72
C VAL A 456 -14.85 21.39 -8.77
N VAL A 457 -15.02 20.94 -7.53
CA VAL A 457 -15.82 21.66 -6.53
C VAL A 457 -15.18 23.01 -6.18
N ALA A 458 -13.87 23.04 -6.00
CA ALA A 458 -13.13 24.28 -5.72
C ALA A 458 -13.21 25.27 -6.89
N GLU A 459 -13.01 24.81 -8.11
CA GLU A 459 -13.06 25.64 -9.33
C GLU A 459 -14.47 26.19 -9.59
N MET A 460 -15.53 25.36 -9.39
CA MET A 460 -16.91 25.84 -9.45
C MET A 460 -17.16 26.96 -8.45
N TYR A 461 -16.72 26.78 -7.20
CA TYR A 461 -16.84 27.82 -6.17
C TYR A 461 -16.09 29.10 -6.55
N LEU A 462 -14.87 28.98 -7.06
CA LEU A 462 -14.05 30.13 -7.50
C LEU A 462 -14.64 30.85 -8.72
N ALA A 463 -15.26 30.09 -9.64
CA ALA A 463 -15.95 30.65 -10.81
C ALA A 463 -17.34 31.23 -10.49
N GLY A 464 -17.84 31.04 -9.25
CA GLY A 464 -19.15 31.53 -8.83
C GLY A 464 -20.35 30.72 -9.36
N LEU A 465 -20.11 29.44 -9.67
CA LEU A 465 -21.12 28.49 -10.17
C LEU A 465 -21.82 27.75 -9.01
#